data_8d77f3f0e57310cb7ffa18d52a71b2c8
#
_entry.id   8d77f3f0e57310cb7ffa18d52a71b2c8
#
_cell.length_a   1.000
_cell.length_b   1.000
_cell.length_c   1.000
_cell.angle_alpha   90.00
_cell.angle_beta   90.00
_cell.angle_gamma   90.00
#
_symmetry.space_group_name_H-M   'P 1'
#
loop_
_entity.id
_entity.type
_entity.pdbx_description
1 polymer ?
#
loop_
_entity_poly.entity_id
_entity_poly.type
_entity_poly.pdbx_seq_one_letter_code
_entity_poly.pdbx_strand_id
1 'polypeptide(L)'
;YTNNGPLELDKTPVEEAVIKTVDNARIMLGSGFTSAISFGSIHRIDVFLRNAINSGSIPGPRLLAGGRDICAIGGNADTYPDYAKPQTDGLAMITDGPWEIRKAVRTLWKNGVDVVKVMIDGELISLQGRPGDLGYTNEEVFALVDEAHRKKMRVACHARSAEAIKQAVRAGIDFIGHANYIDEEALELLVENKDKLFVGPAIAWEIAFLENSEKMGFSKDSKEVDAYREEVEQTIISYKRMKKEGIRILVGGDYGLDIAPHGTYAKDLEHYVDLFGFSNAEALHAATSIGGQAMDPNGSLGTLEEGKLADLVIINGNPLDDITVLQNQECIDTVMKDGLMYKGLLNSKNPYLVGDEIN
;
A
#
# COMPACT_ATOMS: atom_id res chain seq x y z
N TYR A 1 -5.71 -5.86 -4.34
CA TYR A 1 -6.61 -6.99 -4.01
C TYR A 1 -7.90 -6.94 -4.83
N THR A 2 -8.84 -7.81 -4.53
CA THR A 2 -10.05 -8.09 -5.33
C THR A 2 -11.33 -7.48 -4.73
N ASN A 3 -11.23 -6.60 -3.74
CA ASN A 3 -12.34 -6.08 -2.93
C ASN A 3 -13.12 -7.18 -2.18
N ASN A 4 -12.47 -8.31 -1.89
CA ASN A 4 -13.02 -9.36 -1.03
C ASN A 4 -12.57 -9.14 0.41
N GLY A 5 -13.26 -9.79 1.37
CA GLY A 5 -12.78 -9.80 2.76
C GLY A 5 -11.43 -10.52 2.90
N PRO A 6 -10.62 -10.19 3.92
CA PRO A 6 -9.27 -10.75 4.08
C PRO A 6 -9.22 -12.27 4.05
N LEU A 7 -10.18 -12.94 4.68
CA LEU A 7 -10.26 -14.41 4.75
C LEU A 7 -10.71 -15.07 3.44
N GLU A 8 -11.23 -14.28 2.49
CA GLU A 8 -11.67 -14.77 1.19
C GLU A 8 -10.59 -14.64 0.11
N LEU A 9 -9.54 -13.84 0.36
CA LEU A 9 -8.46 -13.62 -0.61
C LEU A 9 -7.80 -14.92 -1.05
N ASP A 10 -7.42 -15.76 -0.09
CA ASP A 10 -6.75 -17.04 -0.34
C ASP A 10 -7.67 -18.11 -0.99
N LYS A 11 -8.98 -17.88 -0.97
CA LYS A 11 -9.98 -18.80 -1.54
C LYS A 11 -10.42 -18.37 -2.93
N THR A 12 -10.06 -17.16 -3.37
CA THR A 12 -10.47 -16.64 -4.67
C THR A 12 -9.67 -17.33 -5.79
N PRO A 13 -10.34 -17.95 -6.77
CA PRO A 13 -9.67 -18.52 -7.93
C PRO A 13 -8.85 -17.47 -8.67
N VAL A 14 -7.67 -17.85 -9.17
CA VAL A 14 -6.75 -16.89 -9.81
C VAL A 14 -7.39 -16.22 -11.03
N GLU A 15 -8.21 -16.92 -11.77
CA GLU A 15 -8.92 -16.39 -12.94
C GLU A 15 -9.91 -15.29 -12.56
N GLU A 16 -10.66 -15.47 -11.47
CA GLU A 16 -11.58 -14.47 -10.93
C GLU A 16 -10.80 -13.26 -10.38
N ALA A 17 -9.72 -13.51 -9.65
CA ALA A 17 -8.86 -12.48 -9.12
C ALA A 17 -8.26 -11.59 -10.22
N VAL A 18 -7.83 -12.18 -11.34
CA VAL A 18 -7.30 -11.44 -12.49
C VAL A 18 -8.36 -10.52 -13.10
N ILE A 19 -9.58 -11.00 -13.32
CA ILE A 19 -10.67 -10.20 -13.88
C ILE A 19 -10.96 -8.98 -12.98
N LYS A 20 -11.16 -9.22 -11.69
CA LYS A 20 -11.39 -8.15 -10.70
C LYS A 20 -10.23 -7.14 -10.64
N THR A 21 -8.99 -7.63 -10.74
CA THR A 21 -7.80 -6.77 -10.68
C THR A 21 -7.70 -5.85 -11.90
N VAL A 22 -8.13 -6.28 -13.08
CA VAL A 22 -8.20 -5.42 -14.28
C VAL A 22 -9.19 -4.27 -14.08
N ASP A 23 -10.37 -4.56 -13.53
CA ASP A 23 -11.37 -3.53 -13.25
C ASP A 23 -10.89 -2.57 -12.15
N ASN A 24 -10.25 -3.08 -11.11
CA ASN A 24 -9.67 -2.26 -10.06
C ASN A 24 -8.56 -1.33 -10.57
N ALA A 25 -7.76 -1.77 -11.55
CA ALA A 25 -6.76 -0.90 -12.19
C ALA A 25 -7.40 0.27 -12.95
N ARG A 26 -8.53 0.04 -13.64
CA ARG A 26 -9.31 1.10 -14.29
C ARG A 26 -9.90 2.07 -13.29
N ILE A 27 -10.50 1.54 -12.20
CA ILE A 27 -11.04 2.35 -11.10
C ILE A 27 -9.95 3.23 -10.50
N MET A 28 -8.78 2.68 -10.22
CA MET A 28 -7.64 3.43 -9.66
C MET A 28 -7.25 4.59 -10.58
N LEU A 29 -7.02 4.31 -11.85
CA LEU A 29 -6.64 5.34 -12.82
C LEU A 29 -7.75 6.38 -12.99
N GLY A 30 -9.02 5.97 -13.08
CA GLY A 30 -10.17 6.86 -13.17
C GLY A 30 -10.36 7.75 -11.95
N SER A 31 -9.88 7.32 -10.78
CA SER A 31 -9.87 8.09 -9.53
C SER A 31 -8.70 9.09 -9.43
N GLY A 32 -7.90 9.26 -10.50
CA GLY A 32 -6.80 10.21 -10.54
C GLY A 32 -5.45 9.67 -10.04
N PHE A 33 -5.37 8.40 -9.64
CA PHE A 33 -4.11 7.79 -9.18
C PHE A 33 -3.38 7.17 -10.37
N THR A 34 -2.42 7.91 -10.94
CA THR A 34 -1.66 7.51 -12.13
C THR A 34 -0.55 6.50 -11.84
N SER A 35 -0.18 6.34 -10.56
CA SER A 35 0.87 5.43 -10.10
C SER A 35 0.51 4.75 -8.80
N ALA A 36 1.01 3.52 -8.58
CA ALA A 36 0.82 2.77 -7.35
C ALA A 36 1.96 1.79 -7.08
N ILE A 37 2.18 1.50 -5.80
CA ILE A 37 3.06 0.42 -5.33
C ILE A 37 2.17 -0.65 -4.71
N SER A 38 2.30 -1.89 -5.17
CA SER A 38 1.67 -3.05 -4.55
C SER A 38 2.50 -3.50 -3.36
N PHE A 39 1.91 -3.42 -2.17
CA PHE A 39 2.50 -3.97 -0.95
C PHE A 39 1.88 -5.34 -0.63
N GLY A 40 1.97 -6.24 -1.58
CA GLY A 40 1.46 -7.58 -1.50
C GLY A 40 0.27 -7.86 -2.41
N SER A 41 0.22 -9.07 -2.91
CA SER A 41 -0.83 -9.56 -3.82
C SER A 41 -0.96 -11.06 -3.69
N ILE A 42 -2.18 -11.59 -3.88
CA ILE A 42 -2.35 -13.02 -4.02
C ILE A 42 -1.73 -13.50 -5.33
N HIS A 43 -1.16 -14.67 -5.33
CA HIS A 43 -0.48 -15.27 -6.48
C HIS A 43 0.60 -14.34 -7.05
N ARG A 44 0.47 -13.90 -8.29
CA ARG A 44 1.34 -12.98 -9.02
C ARG A 44 0.52 -12.06 -9.91
N ILE A 45 -0.71 -11.76 -9.51
CA ILE A 45 -1.66 -11.05 -10.36
C ILE A 45 -1.19 -9.64 -10.67
N ASP A 46 -0.54 -8.97 -9.73
CA ASP A 46 0.00 -7.63 -9.89
C ASP A 46 1.19 -7.55 -10.88
N VAL A 47 2.03 -8.59 -10.92
CA VAL A 47 3.11 -8.69 -11.92
C VAL A 47 2.54 -8.77 -13.34
N PHE A 48 1.54 -9.61 -13.55
CA PHE A 48 0.90 -9.74 -14.85
C PHE A 48 0.08 -8.51 -15.21
N LEU A 49 -0.61 -7.91 -14.22
CA LEU A 49 -1.32 -6.65 -14.39
C LEU A 49 -0.37 -5.54 -14.86
N ARG A 50 0.74 -5.32 -14.15
CA ARG A 50 1.78 -4.36 -14.53
C ARG A 50 2.28 -4.60 -15.96
N ASN A 51 2.57 -5.84 -16.31
CA ASN A 51 3.04 -6.18 -17.65
C ASN A 51 2.00 -5.89 -18.74
N ALA A 52 0.72 -6.18 -18.46
CA ALA A 52 -0.38 -5.88 -19.37
C ALA A 52 -0.61 -4.35 -19.54
N ILE A 53 -0.47 -3.58 -18.46
CA ILE A 53 -0.53 -2.12 -18.51
C ILE A 53 0.65 -1.57 -19.31
N ASN A 54 1.88 -2.02 -19.04
CA ASN A 54 3.09 -1.57 -19.72
C ASN A 54 3.11 -1.89 -21.21
N SER A 55 2.48 -3.00 -21.61
CA SER A 55 2.32 -3.36 -23.04
C SER A 55 1.17 -2.62 -23.73
N GLY A 56 0.38 -1.81 -22.99
CA GLY A 56 -0.79 -1.14 -23.53
C GLY A 56 -1.99 -2.05 -23.78
N SER A 57 -1.97 -3.28 -23.29
CA SER A 57 -3.08 -4.23 -23.46
C SER A 57 -4.32 -3.85 -22.64
N ILE A 58 -4.11 -3.19 -21.50
CA ILE A 58 -5.19 -2.69 -20.63
C ILE A 58 -4.82 -1.32 -20.06
N PRO A 59 -5.79 -0.44 -19.77
CA PRO A 59 -5.55 0.78 -19.03
C PRO A 59 -5.31 0.50 -17.55
N GLY A 60 -4.47 1.30 -16.91
CA GLY A 60 -4.19 1.21 -15.50
C GLY A 60 -3.07 2.16 -15.06
N PRO A 61 -2.82 2.29 -13.75
CA PRO A 61 -1.75 3.11 -13.22
C PRO A 61 -0.37 2.52 -13.55
N ARG A 62 0.67 3.33 -13.46
CA ARG A 62 2.04 2.83 -13.42
C ARG A 62 2.22 2.05 -12.12
N LEU A 63 2.50 0.76 -12.22
CA LEU A 63 2.49 -0.15 -11.08
C LEU A 63 3.89 -0.68 -10.78
N LEU A 64 4.29 -0.64 -9.52
CA LEU A 64 5.38 -1.48 -9.00
C LEU A 64 4.76 -2.70 -8.33
N ALA A 65 5.13 -3.89 -8.79
CA ALA A 65 4.52 -5.15 -8.35
C ALA A 65 5.22 -5.70 -7.10
N GLY A 66 4.43 -6.10 -6.10
CA GLY A 66 4.90 -6.69 -4.84
C GLY A 66 4.96 -8.21 -4.84
N GLY A 67 4.07 -8.84 -5.62
CA GLY A 67 3.91 -10.29 -5.55
C GLY A 67 3.38 -10.76 -4.20
N ARG A 68 3.69 -11.99 -3.82
CA ARG A 68 3.27 -12.57 -2.54
C ARG A 68 4.13 -12.03 -1.39
N ASP A 69 3.51 -11.83 -0.25
CA ASP A 69 4.21 -11.43 0.97
C ASP A 69 5.17 -12.52 1.46
N ILE A 70 6.18 -12.14 2.21
CA ILE A 70 7.02 -13.07 2.98
C ILE A 70 6.59 -12.98 4.44
N CYS A 71 6.22 -14.12 5.03
CA CYS A 71 5.70 -14.20 6.39
C CYS A 71 6.32 -15.39 7.13
N ALA A 72 6.57 -15.22 8.42
CA ALA A 72 7.05 -16.29 9.29
C ALA A 72 5.92 -17.29 9.60
N ILE A 73 6.28 -18.51 10.00
CA ILE A 73 5.33 -19.49 10.53
C ILE A 73 4.58 -18.88 11.72
N GLY A 74 3.25 -18.94 11.69
CA GLY A 74 2.39 -18.35 12.71
C GLY A 74 2.32 -16.81 12.69
N GLY A 75 2.90 -16.17 11.69
CA GLY A 75 2.84 -14.71 11.51
C GLY A 75 1.52 -14.22 10.91
N ASN A 76 1.43 -12.90 10.71
CA ASN A 76 0.20 -12.20 10.29
C ASN A 76 -0.48 -12.80 9.06
N ALA A 77 0.28 -13.18 8.05
CA ALA A 77 -0.24 -13.70 6.78
C ALA A 77 -0.20 -15.25 6.68
N ASP A 78 0.10 -15.96 7.76
CA ASP A 78 -0.02 -17.40 7.85
C ASP A 78 -1.43 -17.77 8.33
N THR A 79 -2.36 -17.79 7.41
CA THR A 79 -3.81 -17.86 7.66
C THR A 79 -4.36 -19.29 7.84
N TYR A 80 -3.52 -20.30 7.64
CA TYR A 80 -3.94 -21.70 7.72
C TYR A 80 -3.34 -22.41 8.92
N PRO A 81 -4.12 -23.24 9.64
CA PRO A 81 -3.56 -24.14 10.63
C PRO A 81 -2.72 -25.23 9.95
N ASP A 82 -1.72 -25.77 10.66
CA ASP A 82 -0.73 -26.74 10.15
C ASP A 82 -1.33 -28.03 9.56
N TYR A 83 -2.51 -28.43 10.01
CA TYR A 83 -3.25 -29.58 9.49
C TYR A 83 -4.03 -29.28 8.22
N ALA A 84 -4.21 -28.02 7.84
CA ALA A 84 -4.92 -27.61 6.64
C ALA A 84 -3.91 -27.12 5.58
N LYS A 85 -4.09 -27.59 4.36
CA LYS A 85 -3.30 -27.09 3.23
C LYS A 85 -4.10 -26.07 2.44
N PRO A 86 -3.53 -24.88 2.15
CA PRO A 86 -4.17 -23.95 1.25
C PRO A 86 -4.37 -24.61 -0.13
N GLN A 87 -5.51 -24.33 -0.75
CA GLN A 87 -5.82 -24.84 -2.10
C GLN A 87 -5.07 -24.07 -3.20
N THR A 88 -4.53 -22.92 -2.86
CA THR A 88 -3.82 -22.02 -3.77
C THR A 88 -2.47 -21.64 -3.19
N ASP A 89 -1.63 -20.97 -3.97
CA ASP A 89 -0.37 -20.38 -3.47
C ASP A 89 -0.60 -19.26 -2.44
N GLY A 90 -1.81 -18.73 -2.37
CA GLY A 90 -2.25 -17.77 -1.36
C GLY A 90 -1.55 -16.41 -1.39
N LEU A 91 -1.73 -15.67 -0.28
CA LEU A 91 -1.20 -14.34 -0.07
C LEU A 91 0.30 -14.36 0.26
N ALA A 92 0.76 -15.27 1.10
CA ALA A 92 2.11 -15.26 1.62
C ALA A 92 2.94 -16.50 1.25
N MET A 93 4.24 -16.29 1.21
CA MET A 93 5.27 -17.33 1.21
C MET A 93 5.72 -17.51 2.66
N ILE A 94 5.33 -18.63 3.26
CA ILE A 94 5.71 -18.92 4.65
C ILE A 94 7.15 -19.41 4.65
N THR A 95 8.00 -18.76 5.45
CA THR A 95 9.44 -19.00 5.51
C THR A 95 9.95 -19.00 6.94
N ASP A 96 11.04 -19.72 7.16
CA ASP A 96 11.72 -19.78 8.43
C ASP A 96 13.24 -19.88 8.21
N GLY A 97 13.99 -19.06 8.95
CA GLY A 97 15.43 -18.96 8.81
C GLY A 97 15.94 -18.19 7.57
N PRO A 98 17.18 -17.66 7.65
CA PRO A 98 17.75 -16.77 6.64
C PRO A 98 17.83 -17.38 5.23
N TRP A 99 18.01 -18.70 5.13
CA TRP A 99 18.17 -19.37 3.83
C TRP A 99 16.86 -19.55 3.08
N GLU A 100 15.77 -19.86 3.77
CA GLU A 100 14.45 -19.92 3.14
C GLU A 100 13.98 -18.54 2.71
N ILE A 101 14.22 -17.53 3.52
CA ILE A 101 13.96 -16.12 3.21
C ILE A 101 14.71 -15.70 1.95
N ARG A 102 16.03 -15.95 1.85
CA ARG A 102 16.80 -15.67 0.63
C ARG A 102 16.25 -16.41 -0.60
N LYS A 103 15.79 -17.65 -0.42
CA LYS A 103 15.17 -18.43 -1.48
C LYS A 103 13.85 -17.80 -1.92
N ALA A 104 13.02 -17.33 -0.99
CA ALA A 104 11.76 -16.64 -1.29
C ALA A 104 12.02 -15.34 -2.07
N VAL A 105 12.95 -14.50 -1.62
CA VAL A 105 13.37 -13.27 -2.33
C VAL A 105 13.84 -13.56 -3.75
N ARG A 106 14.67 -14.60 -3.95
CA ARG A 106 15.11 -15.02 -5.29
C ARG A 106 13.97 -15.50 -6.16
N THR A 107 12.96 -16.16 -5.56
CA THR A 107 11.76 -16.61 -6.27
C THR A 107 10.92 -15.41 -6.71
N LEU A 108 10.71 -14.42 -5.85
CA LEU A 108 10.01 -13.18 -6.19
C LEU A 108 10.74 -12.43 -7.31
N TRP A 109 12.06 -12.28 -7.20
CA TRP A 109 12.88 -11.67 -8.26
C TRP A 109 12.75 -12.41 -9.60
N LYS A 110 12.84 -13.76 -9.60
CA LYS A 110 12.63 -14.59 -10.81
C LYS A 110 11.25 -14.36 -11.42
N ASN A 111 10.25 -14.11 -10.59
CA ASN A 111 8.88 -13.85 -11.01
C ASN A 111 8.65 -12.42 -11.50
N GLY A 112 9.65 -11.53 -11.41
CA GLY A 112 9.58 -10.15 -11.91
C GLY A 112 8.96 -9.16 -10.93
N VAL A 113 9.04 -9.42 -9.64
CA VAL A 113 8.61 -8.50 -8.57
C VAL A 113 9.55 -7.29 -8.50
N ASP A 114 9.00 -6.10 -8.21
CA ASP A 114 9.75 -4.84 -8.08
C ASP A 114 10.03 -4.50 -6.61
N VAL A 115 9.10 -4.84 -5.71
CA VAL A 115 9.15 -4.53 -4.27
C VAL A 115 8.84 -5.79 -3.47
N VAL A 116 9.72 -6.20 -2.58
CA VAL A 116 9.49 -7.34 -1.67
C VAL A 116 8.73 -6.85 -0.46
N LYS A 117 7.62 -7.51 -0.09
CA LYS A 117 6.87 -7.22 1.14
C LYS A 117 7.14 -8.29 2.19
N VAL A 118 7.41 -7.86 3.43
CA VAL A 118 7.62 -8.75 4.58
C VAL A 118 6.73 -8.35 5.75
N MET A 119 6.20 -9.34 6.46
CA MET A 119 5.46 -9.17 7.70
C MET A 119 6.43 -9.32 8.88
N ILE A 120 6.74 -8.21 9.57
CA ILE A 120 7.71 -8.24 10.69
C ILE A 120 7.02 -8.58 11.99
N ASP A 121 5.87 -7.97 12.28
CA ASP A 121 5.07 -8.30 13.46
C ASP A 121 3.61 -8.60 13.11
N GLY A 122 2.77 -8.74 14.11
CA GLY A 122 1.40 -9.18 13.97
C GLY A 122 0.39 -8.05 13.76
N GLU A 123 -0.88 -8.46 13.66
CA GLU A 123 -2.05 -7.64 13.43
C GLU A 123 -3.11 -7.95 14.50
N LEU A 124 -3.93 -6.98 14.88
CA LEU A 124 -4.95 -7.15 15.92
C LEU A 124 -5.99 -8.23 15.62
N ILE A 125 -6.29 -8.49 14.35
CA ILE A 125 -7.25 -9.50 13.90
C ILE A 125 -6.61 -10.77 13.34
N SER A 126 -5.31 -10.93 13.39
CA SER A 126 -4.63 -12.16 12.96
C SER A 126 -5.05 -13.36 13.81
N LEU A 127 -4.99 -14.54 13.24
CA LEU A 127 -5.20 -15.79 14.00
C LEU A 127 -4.16 -15.92 15.09
N GLN A 128 -2.90 -15.64 14.77
CA GLN A 128 -1.75 -15.61 15.67
C GLN A 128 -0.96 -14.32 15.45
N GLY A 129 -0.17 -13.94 16.44
CA GLY A 129 0.67 -12.75 16.38
C GLY A 129 -0.12 -11.44 16.55
N ARG A 130 0.31 -10.60 17.45
CA ARG A 130 -0.22 -9.27 17.73
C ARG A 130 0.85 -8.23 17.42
N PRO A 131 0.52 -6.94 17.31
CA PRO A 131 1.54 -5.90 17.26
C PRO A 131 2.55 -6.08 18.40
N GLY A 132 3.84 -6.18 18.04
CA GLY A 132 4.93 -6.49 18.99
C GLY A 132 5.35 -7.97 19.08
N ASP A 133 4.54 -8.89 18.58
CA ASP A 133 4.96 -10.27 18.39
C ASP A 133 5.78 -10.38 17.11
N LEU A 134 7.11 -10.27 17.23
CA LEU A 134 8.00 -10.29 16.07
C LEU A 134 8.03 -11.70 15.44
N GLY A 135 7.68 -11.77 14.15
CA GLY A 135 7.72 -13.03 13.41
C GLY A 135 9.14 -13.44 13.02
N TYR A 136 10.06 -12.48 12.91
CA TYR A 136 11.43 -12.71 12.46
C TYR A 136 12.48 -12.13 13.41
N THR A 137 13.62 -12.79 13.48
CA THR A 137 14.82 -12.29 14.13
C THR A 137 15.48 -11.16 13.30
N ASN A 138 16.37 -10.39 13.91
CA ASN A 138 17.15 -9.38 13.20
C ASN A 138 17.97 -9.99 12.06
N GLU A 139 18.53 -11.19 12.24
CA GLU A 139 19.31 -11.89 11.22
C GLU A 139 18.47 -12.22 9.98
N GLU A 140 17.23 -12.64 10.19
CA GLU A 140 16.30 -12.99 9.12
C GLU A 140 15.87 -11.78 8.31
N VAL A 141 15.47 -10.68 8.97
CA VAL A 141 15.10 -9.44 8.28
C VAL A 141 16.30 -8.85 7.54
N PHE A 142 17.49 -8.89 8.14
CA PHE A 142 18.72 -8.46 7.46
C PHE A 142 19.04 -9.32 6.23
N ALA A 143 18.87 -10.64 6.31
CA ALA A 143 19.08 -11.55 5.18
C ALA A 143 18.11 -11.27 4.03
N LEU A 144 16.86 -10.91 4.34
CA LEU A 144 15.85 -10.51 3.36
C LEU A 144 16.27 -9.24 2.62
N VAL A 145 16.60 -8.18 3.36
CA VAL A 145 16.96 -6.88 2.80
C VAL A 145 18.24 -6.97 1.97
N ASP A 146 19.29 -7.62 2.50
CA ASP A 146 20.56 -7.86 1.77
C ASP A 146 20.31 -8.57 0.43
N GLU A 147 19.50 -9.64 0.42
CA GLU A 147 19.23 -10.38 -0.82
C GLU A 147 18.39 -9.55 -1.81
N ALA A 148 17.39 -8.79 -1.33
CA ALA A 148 16.55 -7.94 -2.18
C ALA A 148 17.34 -6.79 -2.80
N HIS A 149 18.14 -6.07 -2.02
CA HIS A 149 18.95 -4.95 -2.49
C HIS A 149 20.05 -5.40 -3.47
N ARG A 150 20.63 -6.59 -3.28
CA ARG A 150 21.55 -7.20 -4.27
C ARG A 150 20.88 -7.44 -5.62
N LYS A 151 19.55 -7.61 -5.64
CA LYS A 151 18.73 -7.77 -6.85
C LYS A 151 18.15 -6.46 -7.35
N LYS A 152 18.49 -5.33 -6.71
CA LYS A 152 17.95 -3.98 -6.98
C LYS A 152 16.43 -3.89 -6.78
N MET A 153 15.88 -4.78 -5.96
CA MET A 153 14.50 -4.66 -5.47
C MET A 153 14.48 -3.84 -4.20
N ARG A 154 13.44 -3.05 -4.00
CA ARG A 154 13.15 -2.38 -2.74
C ARG A 154 12.37 -3.29 -1.81
N VAL A 155 12.37 -2.96 -0.54
CA VAL A 155 11.69 -3.75 0.49
C VAL A 155 10.66 -2.89 1.22
N ALA A 156 9.44 -3.41 1.31
CA ALA A 156 8.37 -2.88 2.16
C ALA A 156 8.12 -3.84 3.32
N CYS A 157 7.69 -3.32 4.46
CA CYS A 157 7.27 -4.16 5.56
C CYS A 157 5.89 -3.79 6.12
N HIS A 158 5.29 -4.75 6.82
CA HIS A 158 4.30 -4.52 7.85
C HIS A 158 5.06 -4.43 9.19
N ALA A 159 4.95 -3.31 9.88
CA ALA A 159 5.62 -3.08 11.16
C ALA A 159 4.79 -2.09 11.99
N ARG A 160 4.07 -2.58 12.98
CA ARG A 160 3.18 -1.76 13.81
C ARG A 160 3.87 -1.29 15.08
N SER A 161 4.58 -2.17 15.76
CA SER A 161 5.22 -1.88 17.04
C SER A 161 6.56 -1.15 16.90
N ALA A 162 6.99 -0.47 17.98
CA ALA A 162 8.29 0.19 18.04
C ALA A 162 9.45 -0.76 17.74
N GLU A 163 9.40 -1.99 18.26
CA GLU A 163 10.44 -2.99 18.03
C GLU A 163 10.50 -3.43 16.56
N ALA A 164 9.35 -3.65 15.90
CA ALA A 164 9.29 -3.97 14.48
C ALA A 164 9.82 -2.82 13.61
N ILE A 165 9.47 -1.58 13.94
CA ILE A 165 9.96 -0.38 13.26
C ILE A 165 11.49 -0.25 13.41
N LYS A 166 12.02 -0.40 14.62
CA LYS A 166 13.47 -0.38 14.89
C LYS A 166 14.20 -1.47 14.10
N GLN A 167 13.64 -2.68 14.08
CA GLN A 167 14.19 -3.79 13.29
C GLN A 167 14.20 -3.45 11.79
N ALA A 168 13.10 -2.91 11.26
CA ALA A 168 12.97 -2.50 9.86
C ALA A 168 14.01 -1.45 9.47
N VAL A 169 14.13 -0.37 10.26
CA VAL A 169 15.07 0.73 9.98
C VAL A 169 16.52 0.26 10.04
N ARG A 170 16.89 -0.53 11.06
CA ARG A 170 18.24 -1.08 11.20
C ARG A 170 18.61 -2.02 10.06
N ALA A 171 17.66 -2.77 9.53
CA ALA A 171 17.88 -3.63 8.38
C ALA A 171 17.97 -2.87 7.05
N GLY A 172 17.52 -1.62 6.99
CA GLY A 172 17.54 -0.78 5.79
C GLY A 172 16.33 -0.96 4.88
N ILE A 173 15.16 -1.20 5.44
CA ILE A 173 13.89 -1.30 4.70
C ILE A 173 13.52 0.06 4.11
N ASP A 174 13.03 0.07 2.86
CA ASP A 174 12.73 1.27 2.08
C ASP A 174 11.34 1.84 2.40
N PHE A 175 10.37 0.98 2.72
CA PHE A 175 8.98 1.37 2.99
C PHE A 175 8.47 0.71 4.26
N ILE A 176 8.11 1.52 5.24
CA ILE A 176 7.55 1.04 6.51
C ILE A 176 6.04 1.26 6.48
N GLY A 177 5.28 0.17 6.46
CA GLY A 177 3.82 0.18 6.56
C GLY A 177 3.37 0.23 8.00
N HIS A 178 2.30 0.98 8.25
CA HIS A 178 1.60 1.19 9.51
C HIS A 178 2.36 2.11 10.49
N ALA A 179 3.42 1.65 11.14
CA ALA A 179 4.20 2.42 12.12
C ALA A 179 3.34 3.09 13.22
N ASN A 180 2.37 2.34 13.75
CA ASN A 180 1.36 2.85 14.68
C ASN A 180 1.94 3.24 16.04
N TYR A 181 2.84 2.42 16.59
CA TYR A 181 3.37 2.57 17.94
C TYR A 181 4.85 2.93 17.91
N ILE A 182 5.17 4.23 17.87
CA ILE A 182 6.56 4.70 17.94
C ILE A 182 6.94 5.10 19.37
N ASP A 183 8.10 4.63 19.85
CA ASP A 183 8.78 5.18 21.00
C ASP A 183 9.84 6.22 20.60
N GLU A 184 10.59 6.78 21.56
CA GLU A 184 11.61 7.79 21.28
C GLU A 184 12.73 7.22 20.39
N GLU A 185 13.21 6.01 20.66
CA GLU A 185 14.26 5.36 19.88
C GLU A 185 13.83 5.08 18.44
N ALA A 186 12.60 4.60 18.25
CA ALA A 186 12.05 4.40 16.90
C ALA A 186 11.97 5.72 16.12
N LEU A 187 11.53 6.80 16.77
CA LEU A 187 11.48 8.11 16.14
C LEU A 187 12.87 8.62 15.77
N GLU A 188 13.86 8.52 16.68
CA GLU A 188 15.24 8.91 16.40
C GLU A 188 15.81 8.16 15.19
N LEU A 189 15.63 6.84 15.13
CA LEU A 189 16.04 6.00 14.00
C LEU A 189 15.37 6.40 12.68
N LEU A 190 14.07 6.71 12.72
CA LEU A 190 13.34 7.19 11.55
C LEU A 190 13.89 8.54 11.07
N VAL A 191 14.17 9.47 11.98
CA VAL A 191 14.73 10.79 11.67
C VAL A 191 16.13 10.68 11.05
N GLU A 192 17.00 9.84 11.61
CA GLU A 192 18.35 9.60 11.09
C GLU A 192 18.34 9.00 9.65
N ASN A 193 17.26 8.30 9.29
CA ASN A 193 17.13 7.63 8.00
C ASN A 193 16.04 8.22 7.08
N LYS A 194 15.47 9.39 7.42
CA LYS A 194 14.31 9.97 6.72
C LYS A 194 14.49 10.21 5.23
N ASP A 195 15.73 10.39 4.77
CA ASP A 195 16.05 10.57 3.36
C ASP A 195 16.19 9.25 2.59
N LYS A 196 16.13 8.11 3.29
CA LYS A 196 16.30 6.76 2.69
C LYS A 196 15.01 5.96 2.67
N LEU A 197 14.07 6.27 3.56
CA LEU A 197 12.85 5.49 3.75
C LEU A 197 11.58 6.35 3.60
N PHE A 198 10.45 5.66 3.49
CA PHE A 198 9.12 6.23 3.50
C PHE A 198 8.27 5.49 4.54
N VAL A 199 7.27 6.19 5.09
CA VAL A 199 6.32 5.60 6.05
C VAL A 199 4.90 5.81 5.54
N GLY A 200 4.03 4.80 5.64
CA GLY A 200 2.63 4.86 5.20
C GLY A 200 1.67 4.31 6.25
N PRO A 201 0.68 5.10 6.74
CA PRO A 201 -0.11 4.75 7.92
C PRO A 201 -1.10 3.60 7.71
N ALA A 202 -1.66 3.45 6.53
CA ALA A 202 -2.83 2.62 6.27
C ALA A 202 -4.08 3.01 7.11
N ILE A 203 -4.20 4.30 7.48
CA ILE A 203 -5.23 4.81 8.39
C ILE A 203 -6.66 4.59 7.86
N ALA A 204 -6.86 4.60 6.54
CA ALA A 204 -8.17 4.36 5.97
C ALA A 204 -8.68 2.93 6.25
N TRP A 205 -7.79 1.94 6.31
CA TRP A 205 -8.13 0.58 6.73
C TRP A 205 -8.61 0.54 8.18
N GLU A 206 -7.87 1.16 9.10
CA GLU A 206 -8.19 1.16 10.53
C GLU A 206 -9.54 1.83 10.80
N ILE A 207 -9.79 2.97 10.16
CA ILE A 207 -11.07 3.68 10.29
C ILE A 207 -12.20 2.87 9.64
N ALA A 208 -11.98 2.32 8.44
CA ALA A 208 -12.98 1.50 7.77
C ALA A 208 -13.33 0.23 8.59
N PHE A 209 -12.35 -0.35 9.29
CA PHE A 209 -12.61 -1.45 10.22
C PHE A 209 -13.54 -1.01 11.36
N LEU A 210 -13.26 0.11 12.02
CA LEU A 210 -14.08 0.63 13.10
C LEU A 210 -15.53 0.92 12.65
N GLU A 211 -15.68 1.48 11.44
CA GLU A 211 -16.99 1.79 10.86
C GLU A 211 -17.78 0.53 10.46
N ASN A 212 -17.09 -0.54 10.06
CA ASN A 212 -17.67 -1.75 9.47
C ASN A 212 -17.42 -3.02 10.29
N SER A 213 -17.03 -2.93 11.56
CA SER A 213 -16.63 -4.06 12.40
C SER A 213 -17.68 -5.19 12.43
N GLU A 214 -18.97 -4.85 12.47
CA GLU A 214 -20.06 -5.83 12.47
C GLU A 214 -20.14 -6.64 11.16
N LYS A 215 -19.81 -6.03 10.00
CA LYS A 215 -19.71 -6.75 8.72
C LYS A 215 -18.55 -7.73 8.71
N MET A 216 -17.48 -7.41 9.45
CA MET A 216 -16.34 -8.27 9.63
C MET A 216 -16.49 -9.32 10.73
N GLY A 217 -17.67 -9.38 11.37
CA GLY A 217 -17.98 -10.36 12.41
C GLY A 217 -17.60 -9.94 13.83
N PHE A 218 -17.22 -8.68 14.04
CA PHE A 218 -16.84 -8.15 15.36
C PHE A 218 -17.95 -7.24 15.90
N SER A 219 -18.41 -7.50 17.13
CA SER A 219 -19.31 -6.57 17.82
C SER A 219 -18.63 -5.23 18.07
N LYS A 220 -19.39 -4.13 18.00
CA LYS A 220 -18.88 -2.77 18.31
C LYS A 220 -18.28 -2.63 19.72
N ASP A 221 -18.71 -3.48 20.65
CA ASP A 221 -18.24 -3.51 22.03
C ASP A 221 -17.25 -4.67 22.28
N SER A 222 -16.68 -5.23 21.22
CA SER A 222 -15.66 -6.29 21.33
C SER A 222 -14.29 -5.73 21.69
N LYS A 223 -13.46 -6.56 22.31
CA LYS A 223 -12.09 -6.19 22.67
C LYS A 223 -11.23 -5.85 21.45
N GLU A 224 -11.52 -6.49 20.33
CA GLU A 224 -10.83 -6.24 19.05
C GLU A 224 -11.15 -4.81 18.56
N VAL A 225 -12.40 -4.40 18.62
CA VAL A 225 -12.80 -3.04 18.24
C VAL A 225 -12.23 -1.99 19.20
N ASP A 226 -12.20 -2.26 20.50
CA ASP A 226 -11.56 -1.36 21.48
C ASP A 226 -10.06 -1.24 21.22
N ALA A 227 -9.38 -2.35 20.91
CA ALA A 227 -7.97 -2.34 20.58
C ALA A 227 -7.66 -1.51 19.31
N TYR A 228 -8.51 -1.60 18.28
CA TYR A 228 -8.36 -0.75 17.09
C TYR A 228 -8.63 0.74 17.35
N ARG A 229 -9.57 1.08 18.26
CA ARG A 229 -9.74 2.49 18.69
C ARG A 229 -8.47 3.03 19.33
N GLU A 230 -7.87 2.25 20.23
CA GLU A 230 -6.60 2.62 20.85
C GLU A 230 -5.48 2.73 19.81
N GLU A 231 -5.41 1.80 18.85
CA GLU A 231 -4.42 1.84 17.78
C GLU A 231 -4.56 3.08 16.91
N VAL A 232 -5.77 3.46 16.51
CA VAL A 232 -6.02 4.71 15.77
C VAL A 232 -5.55 5.93 16.54
N GLU A 233 -5.80 6.00 17.86
CA GLU A 233 -5.30 7.09 18.70
C GLU A 233 -3.77 7.13 18.72
N GLN A 234 -3.10 6.00 18.86
CA GLN A 234 -1.64 5.90 18.83
C GLN A 234 -1.09 6.25 17.44
N THR A 235 -1.74 5.80 16.38
CA THR A 235 -1.40 6.17 15.00
C THR A 235 -1.42 7.69 14.82
N ILE A 236 -2.46 8.36 15.29
CA ILE A 236 -2.59 9.83 15.21
C ILE A 236 -1.44 10.51 15.95
N ILE A 237 -1.10 10.06 17.14
CA ILE A 237 0.02 10.62 17.94
C ILE A 237 1.34 10.41 17.19
N SER A 238 1.59 9.19 16.73
CA SER A 238 2.82 8.79 16.03
C SER A 238 3.03 9.61 14.75
N TYR A 239 1.99 9.74 13.93
CA TYR A 239 2.09 10.46 12.65
C TYR A 239 2.21 11.98 12.81
N LYS A 240 1.59 12.58 13.83
CA LYS A 240 1.84 13.99 14.17
C LYS A 240 3.30 14.24 14.57
N ARG A 241 3.91 13.30 15.31
CA ARG A 241 5.34 13.37 15.67
C ARG A 241 6.23 13.21 14.44
N MET A 242 6.00 12.18 13.63
CA MET A 242 6.76 11.94 12.40
C MET A 242 6.66 13.11 11.42
N LYS A 243 5.46 13.68 11.24
CA LYS A 243 5.26 14.88 10.41
C LYS A 243 6.11 16.05 10.88
N LYS A 244 6.12 16.32 12.20
CA LYS A 244 6.90 17.42 12.80
C LYS A 244 8.41 17.28 12.51
N GLU A 245 8.91 16.06 12.49
CA GLU A 245 10.33 15.77 12.23
C GLU A 245 10.66 15.69 10.70
N GLY A 246 9.67 15.86 9.84
CA GLY A 246 9.84 15.86 8.39
C GLY A 246 10.08 14.47 7.79
N ILE A 247 9.54 13.44 8.42
CA ILE A 247 9.52 12.08 7.84
C ILE A 247 8.67 12.09 6.57
N ARG A 248 9.10 11.39 5.53
CA ARG A 248 8.36 11.25 4.27
C ARG A 248 7.18 10.30 4.44
N ILE A 249 5.99 10.87 4.57
CA ILE A 249 4.74 10.12 4.77
C ILE A 249 4.07 9.93 3.42
N LEU A 250 3.83 8.66 3.04
CA LEU A 250 3.14 8.26 1.82
C LEU A 250 1.64 8.19 2.04
N VAL A 251 0.87 8.53 1.03
CA VAL A 251 -0.56 8.23 0.95
C VAL A 251 -0.72 6.74 0.60
N GLY A 252 -1.47 6.03 1.39
CA GLY A 252 -1.76 4.60 1.18
C GLY A 252 -2.54 4.03 2.35
N GLY A 253 -3.81 3.70 2.12
CA GLY A 253 -4.77 3.26 3.13
C GLY A 253 -5.03 1.76 3.15
N ASP A 254 -4.14 0.95 2.56
CA ASP A 254 -4.28 -0.51 2.47
C ASP A 254 -5.55 -0.95 1.74
N TYR A 255 -5.79 -0.32 0.59
CA TYR A 255 -6.99 -0.50 -0.21
C TYR A 255 -7.04 -1.82 -0.97
N GLY A 256 -8.26 -2.23 -1.31
CA GLY A 256 -8.55 -3.42 -2.11
C GLY A 256 -9.22 -4.53 -1.33
N LEU A 257 -9.68 -4.23 -0.12
CA LEU A 257 -10.56 -5.06 0.70
C LEU A 257 -11.99 -4.53 0.65
N ASP A 258 -12.96 -5.34 1.07
CA ASP A 258 -14.40 -5.02 0.98
C ASP A 258 -14.83 -3.78 1.77
N ILE A 259 -14.15 -3.50 2.89
CA ILE A 259 -14.41 -2.32 3.73
C ILE A 259 -13.59 -1.09 3.30
N ALA A 260 -12.51 -1.28 2.57
CA ALA A 260 -11.66 -0.24 2.00
C ALA A 260 -11.45 -0.47 0.50
N PRO A 261 -12.53 -0.33 -0.32
CA PRO A 261 -12.51 -0.72 -1.71
C PRO A 261 -11.64 0.21 -2.57
N HIS A 262 -11.16 -0.32 -3.70
CA HIS A 262 -10.51 0.50 -4.71
C HIS A 262 -11.42 1.64 -5.18
N GLY A 263 -10.83 2.81 -5.43
CA GLY A 263 -11.54 4.03 -5.84
C GLY A 263 -11.79 5.04 -4.73
N THR A 264 -11.57 4.67 -3.47
CA THR A 264 -11.80 5.56 -2.30
C THR A 264 -10.53 6.18 -1.73
N TYR A 265 -9.43 6.13 -2.47
CA TYR A 265 -8.09 6.52 -2.01
C TYR A 265 -7.96 7.97 -1.51
N ALA A 266 -8.76 8.90 -2.06
CA ALA A 266 -8.72 10.30 -1.65
C ALA A 266 -9.23 10.53 -0.23
N LYS A 267 -9.86 9.53 0.43
CA LYS A 267 -10.18 9.59 1.85
C LYS A 267 -8.93 9.72 2.73
N ASP A 268 -7.82 9.12 2.33
CA ASP A 268 -6.56 9.30 3.07
C ASP A 268 -6.15 10.76 3.17
N LEU A 269 -6.38 11.57 2.13
CA LEU A 269 -6.02 12.99 2.13
C LEU A 269 -6.84 13.77 3.15
N GLU A 270 -8.15 13.46 3.28
CA GLU A 270 -9.01 14.01 4.33
C GLU A 270 -8.51 13.57 5.72
N HIS A 271 -8.23 12.28 5.91
CA HIS A 271 -7.69 11.76 7.18
C HIS A 271 -6.35 12.42 7.55
N TYR A 272 -5.49 12.71 6.58
CA TYR A 272 -4.22 13.40 6.85
C TYR A 272 -4.44 14.83 7.34
N VAL A 273 -5.41 15.53 6.77
CA VAL A 273 -5.79 16.88 7.20
C VAL A 273 -6.42 16.83 8.60
N ASP A 274 -7.44 16.00 8.77
CA ASP A 274 -8.26 15.98 9.99
C ASP A 274 -7.54 15.36 11.19
N LEU A 275 -6.79 14.29 10.96
CA LEU A 275 -6.20 13.49 12.03
C LEU A 275 -4.72 13.81 12.28
N PHE A 276 -3.92 13.97 11.22
CA PHE A 276 -2.47 14.17 11.36
C PHE A 276 -2.05 15.63 11.34
N GLY A 277 -3.01 16.57 11.11
CA GLY A 277 -2.75 18.00 11.11
C GLY A 277 -1.99 18.49 9.88
N PHE A 278 -2.14 17.82 8.74
CA PHE A 278 -1.68 18.34 7.46
C PHE A 278 -2.57 19.50 7.02
N SER A 279 -1.99 20.48 6.33
CA SER A 279 -2.78 21.37 5.49
C SER A 279 -3.17 20.64 4.19
N ASN A 280 -4.19 21.13 3.48
CA ASN A 280 -4.57 20.58 2.18
C ASN A 280 -3.38 20.52 1.21
N ALA A 281 -2.54 21.55 1.22
CA ALA A 281 -1.33 21.61 0.39
C ALA A 281 -0.30 20.53 0.77
N GLU A 282 -0.09 20.27 2.06
CA GLU A 282 0.82 19.20 2.52
C GLU A 282 0.28 17.81 2.17
N ALA A 283 -1.04 17.58 2.28
CA ALA A 283 -1.66 16.33 1.87
C ALA A 283 -1.52 16.09 0.36
N LEU A 284 -1.75 17.12 -0.47
CA LEU A 284 -1.49 17.06 -1.91
C LEU A 284 -0.01 16.80 -2.23
N HIS A 285 0.91 17.43 -1.51
CA HIS A 285 2.34 17.20 -1.68
C HIS A 285 2.72 15.74 -1.35
N ALA A 286 2.13 15.15 -0.31
CA ALA A 286 2.32 13.74 0.03
C ALA A 286 1.84 12.81 -1.10
N ALA A 287 0.66 13.09 -1.67
CA ALA A 287 0.09 12.30 -2.77
C ALA A 287 0.83 12.48 -4.11
N THR A 288 1.49 13.60 -4.32
CA THR A 288 2.14 13.93 -5.61
C THR A 288 3.66 13.81 -5.52
N SER A 289 4.34 14.80 -4.96
CA SER A 289 5.81 14.86 -4.93
C SER A 289 6.44 13.72 -4.14
N ILE A 290 5.94 13.42 -2.93
CA ILE A 290 6.48 12.33 -2.11
C ILE A 290 6.12 10.97 -2.75
N GLY A 291 4.87 10.81 -3.21
CA GLY A 291 4.46 9.63 -3.96
C GLY A 291 5.30 9.39 -5.22
N GLY A 292 5.60 10.46 -5.97
CA GLY A 292 6.46 10.41 -7.15
C GLY A 292 7.89 9.95 -6.82
N GLN A 293 8.49 10.45 -5.74
CA GLN A 293 9.81 10.01 -5.25
C GLN A 293 9.80 8.52 -4.84
N ALA A 294 8.69 8.08 -4.23
CA ALA A 294 8.52 6.67 -3.87
C ALA A 294 8.40 5.77 -5.11
N MET A 295 7.72 6.24 -6.15
CA MET A 295 7.57 5.50 -7.41
C MET A 295 8.87 5.46 -8.23
N ASP A 296 9.48 6.61 -8.42
CA ASP A 296 10.69 6.76 -9.25
C ASP A 296 11.77 7.57 -8.54
N PRO A 297 12.84 6.90 -8.05
CA PRO A 297 13.99 7.56 -7.45
C PRO A 297 14.75 8.50 -8.40
N ASN A 298 14.57 8.38 -9.74
CA ASN A 298 15.21 9.26 -10.72
C ASN A 298 14.46 10.60 -10.87
N GLY A 299 13.31 10.76 -10.24
CA GLY A 299 12.60 12.03 -10.13
C GLY A 299 11.81 12.43 -11.37
N SER A 300 11.40 11.47 -12.22
CA SER A 300 10.58 11.78 -13.41
C SER A 300 9.08 11.98 -13.11
N LEU A 301 8.67 11.79 -11.86
CA LEU A 301 7.28 11.85 -11.39
C LEU A 301 7.08 12.83 -10.23
N GLY A 302 5.83 13.19 -9.99
CA GLY A 302 5.37 13.88 -8.78
C GLY A 302 5.33 15.40 -8.85
N THR A 303 5.88 16.01 -9.88
CA THR A 303 5.82 17.46 -10.13
C THR A 303 5.60 17.75 -11.62
N LEU A 304 4.99 18.91 -11.92
CA LEU A 304 4.79 19.40 -13.30
C LEU A 304 5.96 20.27 -13.69
N GLU A 305 6.95 19.68 -14.33
CA GLU A 305 8.18 20.32 -14.78
C GLU A 305 8.58 19.82 -16.16
N GLU A 306 9.28 20.65 -16.94
CA GLU A 306 9.81 20.27 -18.24
C GLU A 306 10.76 19.05 -18.14
N GLY A 307 10.56 18.07 -19.02
CA GLY A 307 11.37 16.84 -19.06
C GLY A 307 10.84 15.72 -18.17
N LYS A 308 9.80 15.94 -17.36
CA LYS A 308 9.15 14.90 -16.58
C LYS A 308 8.04 14.19 -17.35
N LEU A 309 7.60 13.06 -16.84
CA LEU A 309 6.47 12.33 -17.40
C LEU A 309 5.18 13.15 -17.26
N ALA A 310 4.38 13.19 -18.32
CA ALA A 310 3.14 13.95 -18.36
C ALA A 310 2.00 13.17 -17.68
N ASP A 311 2.10 13.09 -16.36
CA ASP A 311 1.06 12.58 -15.47
C ASP A 311 0.40 13.77 -14.78
N LEU A 312 -0.89 13.97 -14.99
CA LEU A 312 -1.64 15.08 -14.37
C LEU A 312 -3.11 14.74 -14.19
N VAL A 313 -3.74 15.42 -13.26
CA VAL A 313 -5.18 15.35 -13.00
C VAL A 313 -5.74 16.77 -13.02
N ILE A 314 -6.82 16.99 -13.76
CA ILE A 314 -7.57 18.26 -13.77
C ILE A 314 -8.81 18.06 -12.90
N ILE A 315 -8.99 18.97 -11.96
CA ILE A 315 -10.07 18.91 -10.98
C ILE A 315 -11.02 20.10 -11.21
N ASN A 316 -12.32 19.82 -11.25
CA ASN A 316 -13.36 20.83 -11.20
C ASN A 316 -13.64 21.18 -9.73
N GLY A 317 -12.92 22.16 -9.21
CA GLY A 317 -12.91 22.57 -7.83
C GLY A 317 -11.51 22.97 -7.36
N ASN A 318 -11.38 23.38 -6.11
CA ASN A 318 -10.09 23.76 -5.54
C ASN A 318 -9.73 22.87 -4.33
N PRO A 319 -8.87 21.83 -4.49
CA PRO A 319 -8.48 20.96 -3.39
C PRO A 319 -7.60 21.66 -2.33
N LEU A 320 -7.12 22.87 -2.59
CA LEU A 320 -6.42 23.68 -1.56
C LEU A 320 -7.40 24.31 -0.57
N ASP A 321 -8.65 24.56 -0.99
CA ASP A 321 -9.71 25.06 -0.13
C ASP A 321 -10.47 23.92 0.55
N ASP A 322 -10.78 22.86 -0.21
CA ASP A 322 -11.50 21.68 0.27
C ASP A 322 -10.89 20.41 -0.35
N ILE A 323 -10.15 19.66 0.47
CA ILE A 323 -9.48 18.42 0.02
C ILE A 323 -10.48 17.34 -0.37
N THR A 324 -11.71 17.36 0.18
CA THR A 324 -12.73 16.34 -0.06
C THR A 324 -13.29 16.37 -1.49
N VAL A 325 -13.07 17.46 -2.24
CA VAL A 325 -13.43 17.53 -3.67
C VAL A 325 -12.80 16.38 -4.47
N LEU A 326 -11.67 15.85 -4.05
CA LEU A 326 -10.97 14.74 -4.68
C LEU A 326 -11.67 13.38 -4.48
N GLN A 327 -12.61 13.27 -3.57
CA GLN A 327 -13.41 12.06 -3.35
C GLN A 327 -14.61 11.97 -4.31
N ASN A 328 -15.00 13.10 -4.91
CA ASN A 328 -16.09 13.13 -5.87
C ASN A 328 -15.55 12.85 -7.29
N GLN A 329 -15.91 11.70 -7.83
CA GLN A 329 -15.48 11.26 -9.15
C GLN A 329 -15.93 12.21 -10.29
N GLU A 330 -17.03 12.95 -10.10
CA GLU A 330 -17.52 13.95 -11.06
C GLU A 330 -16.64 15.21 -11.08
N CYS A 331 -15.91 15.48 -9.99
CA CYS A 331 -14.97 16.59 -9.92
C CYS A 331 -13.61 16.26 -10.56
N ILE A 332 -13.31 14.99 -10.80
CA ILE A 332 -12.11 14.57 -11.53
C ILE A 332 -12.41 14.66 -13.03
N ASP A 333 -12.09 15.81 -13.64
CA ASP A 333 -12.42 16.09 -15.04
C ASP A 333 -11.51 15.32 -16.01
N THR A 334 -10.20 15.38 -15.81
CA THR A 334 -9.22 14.75 -16.70
C THR A 334 -8.17 13.99 -15.92
N VAL A 335 -7.85 12.80 -16.38
CA VAL A 335 -6.70 12.00 -15.91
C VAL A 335 -5.79 11.71 -17.10
N MET A 336 -4.54 12.17 -17.01
CA MET A 336 -3.50 11.92 -18.00
C MET A 336 -2.36 11.12 -17.35
N LYS A 337 -1.88 10.11 -18.06
CA LYS A 337 -0.69 9.33 -17.71
C LYS A 337 0.18 9.15 -18.96
N ASP A 338 1.47 9.41 -18.84
CA ASP A 338 2.44 9.33 -19.97
C ASP A 338 1.99 10.17 -21.19
N GLY A 339 1.30 11.31 -20.97
CA GLY A 339 0.78 12.16 -22.04
C GLY A 339 -0.48 11.63 -22.73
N LEU A 340 -1.01 10.48 -22.31
CA LEU A 340 -2.25 9.90 -22.81
C LEU A 340 -3.41 10.18 -21.85
N MET A 341 -4.53 10.64 -22.38
CA MET A 341 -5.75 10.83 -21.57
C MET A 341 -6.48 9.51 -21.39
N TYR A 342 -6.86 9.26 -20.15
CA TYR A 342 -7.63 8.07 -19.72
C TYR A 342 -9.04 8.45 -19.24
N LYS A 343 -9.24 9.69 -18.82
CA LYS A 343 -10.53 10.29 -18.50
C LYS A 343 -10.52 11.74 -18.98
N GLY A 344 -11.62 12.26 -19.52
CA GLY A 344 -11.75 13.67 -19.91
C GLY A 344 -12.47 13.89 -21.23
N LEU A 345 -12.88 15.15 -21.46
CA LEU A 345 -13.68 15.60 -22.62
C LEU A 345 -12.88 15.77 -23.92
N LEU A 346 -11.55 15.78 -23.87
CA LEU A 346 -10.73 15.97 -25.04
C LEU A 346 -10.60 14.66 -25.81
N ASN A 347 -10.93 14.68 -27.09
CA ASN A 347 -10.73 13.58 -28.03
C ASN A 347 -9.27 13.09 -27.96
N SER A 348 -8.99 12.12 -27.12
CA SER A 348 -7.69 11.48 -27.09
C SER A 348 -7.66 10.32 -28.08
N LYS A 349 -6.50 10.08 -28.66
CA LYS A 349 -6.26 8.91 -29.52
C LYS A 349 -6.13 7.62 -28.69
N ASN A 350 -6.41 7.68 -27.39
CA ASN A 350 -6.30 6.52 -26.51
C ASN A 350 -7.51 5.60 -26.70
N PRO A 351 -7.33 4.37 -27.19
CA PRO A 351 -8.43 3.42 -27.39
C PRO A 351 -9.04 2.91 -26.07
N TYR A 352 -8.45 3.27 -24.93
CA TYR A 352 -8.87 2.82 -23.59
C TYR A 352 -9.48 3.94 -22.75
N LEU A 353 -10.09 4.97 -23.38
CA LEU A 353 -10.80 6.01 -22.63
C LEU A 353 -11.74 5.38 -21.59
N VAL A 354 -11.52 5.74 -20.33
CA VAL A 354 -12.44 5.45 -19.24
C VAL A 354 -13.46 6.58 -19.18
N GLY A 355 -14.50 6.51 -20.00
CA GLY A 355 -15.57 7.50 -20.05
C GLY A 355 -16.87 6.87 -20.53
N ASP A 356 -17.99 7.54 -20.28
CA ASP A 356 -19.37 7.08 -20.34
C ASP A 356 -19.91 6.64 -21.73
N GLU A 357 -19.08 6.25 -22.68
CA GLU A 357 -19.51 5.77 -23.99
C GLU A 357 -19.40 4.26 -24.19
N ILE A 358 -19.73 3.49 -23.17
CA ILE A 358 -20.15 2.09 -23.33
C ILE A 358 -21.62 2.01 -22.90
N ASN A 359 -22.50 2.48 -23.78
CA ASN A 359 -23.91 2.07 -23.82
C ASN A 359 -24.11 0.96 -24.83
#